data_7b5a47b4d8f645cca5b91b2bc8768529
#
_entry.id   7b5a47b4d8f645cca5b91b2bc8768529
#
_cell.length_a   1.000
_cell.length_b   1.000
_cell.length_c   1.000
_cell.angle_alpha   90.00
_cell.angle_beta   90.00
_cell.angle_gamma   90.00
#
_symmetry.space_group_name_H-M   'P 1'
#
loop_
_entity.id
_entity.type
_entity.pdbx_description
1 polymer ?
#
loop_
_entity_poly.entity_id
_entity_poly.type
_entity_poly.pdbx_seq_one_letter_code
_entity_poly.pdbx_strand_id
1 'polypeptide(L)'
;MLVKTFSAAVNGLEVTTVRIEVSITRGVQYHLTGLGDEAVRESRDRITAALQNNGYKFPVADVTVNMAPADLRKEGSGFDLPLAIGILAGNDNMQCEMLADYMLVGELGLDGKLQPVRGALPIAIRARAEKFKGLIVPKQNVREAAVVNQLDVYGMETLTEVIDFLNGSTQFEPMRIDTRREFYEHQTKFDLDFADVRGQESVKRALEVAAAGGHNLIMIGPPGSGKSMMAKRLPGILPPLSLAESLETTQIHSVAGKLGRNMSLISQRPFRSPHHTISQVALVGGGTNPQPGEISLAHNGVLFADELTEFSKQTLEVLRQPLEDRKISISRAKYSVEFPASFMFVASCNPCPCGYYGDPTHHCVCTPGQIQRYLGKISGPLLDRIDIQCEITPVPFNDISKAQPGEPSAAIRERVIKARQVQENRFKNVHGVYCNAQMSERMIHEYAEPDEAGINLLRMAMERLKLSARAYNRILKVARTIADLEGTPHVQSHHLAEAIGYRNLDRGDWAERGV
;
A
#
# COMPACT_ATOMS: atom_id res chain seq x y z
N MET A 1 -5.75 23.37 39.61
CA MET A 1 -6.48 23.73 38.37
C MET A 1 -6.65 22.47 37.53
N LEU A 2 -7.75 22.30 36.78
CA LEU A 2 -7.94 21.20 35.86
C LEU A 2 -7.82 21.73 34.42
N VAL A 3 -6.84 21.25 33.68
CA VAL A 3 -6.58 21.63 32.30
C VAL A 3 -6.87 20.44 31.36
N LYS A 4 -7.36 20.72 30.16
CA LYS A 4 -7.63 19.70 29.13
C LYS A 4 -6.87 20.04 27.87
N THR A 5 -6.12 19.07 27.34
CA THR A 5 -5.51 19.08 25.99
C THR A 5 -6.02 17.91 25.19
N PHE A 6 -5.91 17.99 23.87
CA PHE A 6 -6.41 16.97 22.96
C PHE A 6 -5.28 16.44 22.10
N SER A 7 -5.27 15.11 21.94
CA SER A 7 -4.35 14.39 21.09
C SER A 7 -5.09 13.25 20.39
N ALA A 8 -4.36 12.33 19.75
CA ALA A 8 -4.97 11.20 19.06
C ALA A 8 -4.14 9.92 19.23
N ALA A 9 -4.81 8.79 19.38
CA ALA A 9 -4.22 7.47 19.33
C ALA A 9 -4.55 6.82 17.97
N VAL A 10 -3.52 6.27 17.33
CA VAL A 10 -3.63 5.58 16.04
C VAL A 10 -3.61 4.08 16.27
N ASN A 11 -4.65 3.38 15.84
CA ASN A 11 -4.76 1.93 15.91
C ASN A 11 -5.08 1.38 14.51
N GLY A 12 -4.07 0.86 13.82
CA GLY A 12 -4.19 0.59 12.39
C GLY A 12 -4.41 1.86 11.59
N LEU A 13 -5.51 1.95 10.84
CA LEU A 13 -5.93 3.18 10.14
C LEU A 13 -6.95 4.00 10.92
N GLU A 14 -7.51 3.43 11.98
CA GLU A 14 -8.48 4.12 12.83
C GLU A 14 -7.77 5.06 13.82
N VAL A 15 -8.35 6.23 13.99
CA VAL A 15 -7.86 7.24 14.92
C VAL A 15 -8.92 7.60 15.93
N THR A 16 -8.56 7.53 17.20
CA THR A 16 -9.42 7.91 18.31
C THR A 16 -8.84 9.13 19.00
N THR A 17 -9.66 10.15 19.22
CA THR A 17 -9.25 11.34 19.96
C THR A 17 -9.00 10.99 21.42
N VAL A 18 -7.86 11.42 21.94
CA VAL A 18 -7.45 11.25 23.33
C VAL A 18 -7.55 12.60 24.04
N ARG A 19 -8.42 12.68 25.04
CA ARG A 19 -8.50 13.82 25.92
C ARG A 19 -7.54 13.59 27.09
N ILE A 20 -6.61 14.52 27.27
CA ILE A 20 -5.62 14.52 28.34
C ILE A 20 -6.06 15.56 29.37
N GLU A 21 -6.34 15.10 30.58
CA GLU A 21 -6.77 15.92 31.70
C GLU A 21 -5.61 16.00 32.71
N VAL A 22 -5.13 17.21 33.00
CA VAL A 22 -4.04 17.44 33.93
C VAL A 22 -4.57 18.20 35.14
N SER A 23 -4.41 17.62 36.31
CA SER A 23 -4.78 18.25 37.60
C SER A 23 -3.52 18.40 38.47
N ILE A 24 -3.27 19.63 38.91
CA ILE A 24 -2.12 19.94 39.80
C ILE A 24 -2.64 20.35 41.16
N THR A 25 -2.17 19.65 42.19
CA THR A 25 -2.54 19.86 43.61
C THR A 25 -1.29 19.85 44.50
N ARG A 26 -1.45 20.15 45.78
CA ARG A 26 -0.32 20.16 46.72
C ARG A 26 0.24 18.75 46.94
N GLY A 27 1.55 18.57 46.78
CA GLY A 27 2.24 17.31 46.96
C GLY A 27 3.53 17.23 46.13
N VAL A 28 4.03 16.01 45.82
CA VAL A 28 5.28 15.78 45.07
C VAL A 28 5.21 14.56 44.15
N GLN A 29 4.01 14.01 43.93
CA GLN A 29 3.84 12.77 43.19
C GLN A 29 3.39 13.02 41.75
N TYR A 30 3.71 12.09 40.87
CA TYR A 30 3.22 12.06 39.50
C TYR A 30 2.41 10.78 39.25
N HIS A 31 1.16 10.95 38.88
CA HIS A 31 0.24 9.86 38.61
C HIS A 31 -0.24 9.94 37.15
N LEU A 32 -0.05 8.86 36.39
CA LEU A 32 -0.54 8.73 35.02
C LEU A 32 -1.56 7.59 34.96
N THR A 33 -2.78 7.89 34.48
CA THR A 33 -3.88 6.95 34.32
C THR A 33 -4.35 6.91 32.84
N GLY A 34 -5.02 5.81 32.43
CA GLY A 34 -5.60 5.70 31.09
C GLY A 34 -4.82 4.83 30.12
N LEU A 35 -4.23 3.70 30.60
CA LEU A 35 -3.60 2.66 29.77
C LEU A 35 -2.47 3.15 28.83
N GLY A 36 -1.59 4.04 29.30
CA GLY A 36 -0.36 4.37 28.59
C GLY A 36 0.61 3.19 28.55
N ASP A 37 1.28 2.99 27.41
CA ASP A 37 2.38 2.04 27.28
C ASP A 37 3.65 2.51 28.01
N GLU A 38 4.76 1.78 27.86
CA GLU A 38 6.04 2.12 28.49
C GLU A 38 6.56 3.48 28.00
N ALA A 39 6.47 3.76 26.69
CA ALA A 39 6.90 5.03 26.10
C ALA A 39 6.12 6.23 26.65
N VAL A 40 4.80 6.08 26.87
CA VAL A 40 3.95 7.11 27.50
C VAL A 40 4.30 7.27 28.98
N ARG A 41 4.68 6.20 29.70
CA ARG A 41 5.10 6.29 31.10
C ARG A 41 6.45 6.99 31.27
N GLU A 42 7.39 6.76 30.36
CA GLU A 42 8.69 7.42 30.29
C GLU A 42 8.62 8.89 29.85
N SER A 43 7.46 9.35 29.33
CA SER A 43 7.27 10.74 28.87
C SER A 43 7.60 11.77 29.94
N ARG A 44 7.37 11.45 31.22
CA ARG A 44 7.71 12.34 32.35
C ARG A 44 9.17 12.80 32.30
N ASP A 45 10.11 11.88 32.08
CA ASP A 45 11.54 12.19 32.12
C ASP A 45 11.93 13.04 30.93
N ARG A 46 11.39 12.72 29.71
CA ARG A 46 11.61 13.52 28.51
C ARG A 46 11.02 14.93 28.66
N ILE A 47 9.77 15.03 29.14
CA ILE A 47 9.10 16.32 29.39
C ILE A 47 9.88 17.14 30.43
N THR A 48 10.29 16.53 31.52
CA THR A 48 11.04 17.23 32.56
C THR A 48 12.33 17.84 32.02
N ALA A 49 13.12 17.07 31.27
CA ALA A 49 14.34 17.55 30.63
C ALA A 49 14.07 18.65 29.59
N ALA A 50 13.07 18.44 28.71
CA ALA A 50 12.69 19.41 27.70
C ALA A 50 12.25 20.74 28.30
N LEU A 51 11.46 20.72 29.37
CA LEU A 51 11.03 21.92 30.11
C LEU A 51 12.24 22.67 30.71
N GLN A 52 13.11 21.95 31.45
CA GLN A 52 14.28 22.54 32.08
C GLN A 52 15.24 23.19 31.08
N ASN A 53 15.49 22.53 29.95
CA ASN A 53 16.39 23.04 28.91
C ASN A 53 15.83 24.27 28.17
N ASN A 54 14.51 24.50 28.26
CA ASN A 54 13.83 25.66 27.67
C ASN A 54 13.42 26.73 28.71
N GLY A 55 13.97 26.67 29.92
CA GLY A 55 13.77 27.70 30.95
C GLY A 55 12.48 27.55 31.79
N TYR A 56 11.74 26.45 31.59
CA TYR A 56 10.55 26.13 32.37
C TYR A 56 10.89 25.15 33.51
N LYS A 57 10.11 25.16 34.58
CA LYS A 57 10.27 24.22 35.68
C LYS A 57 9.12 23.22 35.69
N PHE A 58 9.46 21.94 35.81
CA PHE A 58 8.45 20.93 36.14
C PHE A 58 7.87 21.23 37.52
N PRO A 59 6.53 21.23 37.74
CA PRO A 59 5.93 21.59 39.00
C PRO A 59 6.35 20.65 40.14
N VAL A 60 6.74 21.24 41.27
CA VAL A 60 6.95 20.50 42.54
C VAL A 60 5.58 20.41 43.24
N ALA A 61 4.74 19.52 42.71
CA ALA A 61 3.35 19.36 43.14
C ALA A 61 2.86 17.92 42.80
N ASP A 62 1.69 17.53 43.30
CA ASP A 62 1.02 16.32 42.84
C ASP A 62 0.42 16.59 41.49
N VAL A 63 0.97 15.95 40.45
CA VAL A 63 0.50 16.03 39.06
C VAL A 63 -0.25 14.74 38.74
N THR A 64 -1.55 14.84 38.55
CA THR A 64 -2.38 13.72 38.11
C THR A 64 -2.78 13.94 36.66
N VAL A 65 -2.40 12.99 35.81
CA VAL A 65 -2.75 12.98 34.38
C VAL A 65 -3.71 11.84 34.11
N ASN A 66 -4.84 12.15 33.46
CA ASN A 66 -5.80 11.16 32.98
C ASN A 66 -5.92 11.23 31.47
N MET A 67 -5.71 10.09 30.79
CA MET A 67 -5.83 9.99 29.34
C MET A 67 -7.10 9.21 28.96
N ALA A 68 -8.16 9.92 28.60
CA ALA A 68 -9.46 9.34 28.22
C ALA A 68 -9.59 9.14 26.71
N PRO A 69 -10.25 8.04 26.26
CA PRO A 69 -10.96 7.01 27.00
C PRO A 69 -10.00 5.99 27.65
N ALA A 70 -10.38 5.44 28.82
CA ALA A 70 -9.51 4.58 29.61
C ALA A 70 -9.34 3.15 29.08
N ASP A 71 -10.27 2.69 28.25
CA ASP A 71 -10.27 1.37 27.60
C ASP A 71 -9.36 1.28 26.37
N LEU A 72 -8.96 2.42 25.80
CA LEU A 72 -8.05 2.51 24.68
C LEU A 72 -6.60 2.58 25.18
N ARG A 73 -5.74 1.72 24.65
CA ARG A 73 -4.31 1.77 24.88
C ARG A 73 -3.67 2.93 24.11
N LYS A 74 -2.90 3.78 24.80
CA LYS A 74 -2.13 4.88 24.20
C LYS A 74 -0.69 4.43 24.06
N GLU A 75 -0.20 4.46 22.83
CA GLU A 75 1.11 3.92 22.47
C GLU A 75 1.99 4.98 21.80
N GLY A 76 3.27 4.92 22.13
CA GLY A 76 4.30 5.77 21.54
C GLY A 76 4.45 7.14 22.18
N SER A 77 5.48 7.86 21.73
CA SER A 77 5.94 9.14 22.28
C SER A 77 5.20 10.38 21.76
N GLY A 78 4.25 10.20 20.84
CA GLY A 78 3.48 11.32 20.23
C GLY A 78 2.63 12.12 21.20
N PHE A 79 2.47 11.63 22.45
CA PHE A 79 1.75 12.31 23.52
C PHE A 79 2.61 13.26 24.36
N ASP A 80 3.94 13.29 24.15
CA ASP A 80 4.84 14.14 24.95
C ASP A 80 4.46 15.62 24.87
N LEU A 81 4.19 16.13 23.67
CA LEU A 81 3.79 17.52 23.45
C LEU A 81 2.49 17.88 24.19
N PRO A 82 1.35 17.20 23.98
CA PRO A 82 0.12 17.57 24.67
C PRO A 82 0.19 17.39 26.19
N LEU A 83 1.00 16.45 26.68
CA LEU A 83 1.29 16.28 28.12
C LEU A 83 2.08 17.47 28.67
N ALA A 84 3.15 17.89 27.98
CA ALA A 84 3.98 19.02 28.39
C ALA A 84 3.16 20.33 28.45
N ILE A 85 2.37 20.59 27.40
CA ILE A 85 1.49 21.76 27.35
C ILE A 85 0.44 21.72 28.47
N GLY A 86 -0.18 20.56 28.72
CA GLY A 86 -1.14 20.39 29.81
C GLY A 86 -0.55 20.64 31.19
N ILE A 87 0.69 20.20 31.43
CA ILE A 87 1.42 20.42 32.68
C ILE A 87 1.78 21.90 32.86
N LEU A 88 2.28 22.56 31.79
CA LEU A 88 2.60 23.99 31.83
C LEU A 88 1.39 24.84 32.10
N ALA A 89 0.29 24.58 31.43
CA ALA A 89 -0.97 25.29 31.59
C ALA A 89 -1.58 25.05 33.00
N GLY A 90 -1.46 23.84 33.53
CA GLY A 90 -1.93 23.51 34.86
C GLY A 90 -1.12 24.17 35.99
N ASN A 91 0.11 24.59 35.70
CA ASN A 91 1.01 25.28 36.62
C ASN A 91 1.04 26.82 36.42
N ASP A 92 0.04 27.37 35.78
CA ASP A 92 -0.10 28.81 35.46
C ASP A 92 1.09 29.42 34.71
N ASN A 93 1.85 28.60 33.98
CA ASN A 93 3.00 29.04 33.16
C ASN A 93 2.62 29.42 31.73
N MET A 94 1.34 29.28 31.36
CA MET A 94 0.81 29.68 30.05
C MET A 94 -0.71 29.89 30.09
N GLN A 95 -1.24 30.63 29.10
CA GLN A 95 -2.67 30.84 28.96
C GLN A 95 -3.37 29.59 28.39
N CYS A 96 -4.61 29.34 28.80
CA CYS A 96 -5.33 28.10 28.48
C CYS A 96 -6.48 28.28 27.48
N GLU A 97 -6.80 29.52 27.05
CA GLU A 97 -8.02 29.82 26.28
C GLU A 97 -8.09 29.10 24.94
N MET A 98 -6.95 28.91 24.27
CA MET A 98 -6.88 28.29 22.95
C MET A 98 -6.76 26.77 22.96
N LEU A 99 -6.51 26.14 24.12
CA LEU A 99 -6.19 24.70 24.19
C LEU A 99 -7.32 23.79 23.69
N ALA A 100 -8.57 24.21 23.84
CA ALA A 100 -9.73 23.43 23.39
C ALA A 100 -9.91 23.40 21.87
N ASP A 101 -9.34 24.36 21.17
CA ASP A 101 -9.50 24.55 19.73
C ASP A 101 -8.50 23.72 18.91
N TYR A 102 -7.40 23.28 19.53
CA TYR A 102 -6.30 22.63 18.82
C TYR A 102 -6.06 21.21 19.32
N MET A 103 -5.83 20.32 18.34
CA MET A 103 -5.27 18.99 18.61
C MET A 103 -3.75 19.07 18.54
N LEU A 104 -3.04 18.44 19.48
CA LEU A 104 -1.59 18.49 19.64
C LEU A 104 -1.00 17.10 19.49
N VAL A 105 0.00 16.95 18.64
CA VAL A 105 0.72 15.68 18.48
C VAL A 105 2.21 15.97 18.27
N GLY A 106 3.08 15.30 19.01
CA GLY A 106 4.53 15.45 18.86
C GLY A 106 5.30 14.71 19.95
N GLU A 107 6.40 14.11 19.57
CA GLU A 107 7.40 13.59 20.51
C GLU A 107 8.38 14.70 20.86
N LEU A 108 8.83 14.78 22.10
CA LEU A 108 9.80 15.78 22.57
C LEU A 108 11.20 15.18 22.69
N GLY A 109 12.16 15.82 22.03
CA GLY A 109 13.57 15.65 22.34
C GLY A 109 13.91 16.30 23.69
N LEU A 110 14.97 15.86 24.35
CA LEU A 110 15.43 16.43 25.62
C LEU A 110 15.79 17.92 25.52
N ASP A 111 16.11 18.40 24.30
CA ASP A 111 16.38 19.80 23.98
C ASP A 111 15.11 20.62 23.68
N GLY A 112 13.93 19.99 23.76
CA GLY A 112 12.63 20.60 23.46
C GLY A 112 12.28 20.65 21.98
N LYS A 113 13.06 20.02 21.08
CA LYS A 113 12.70 19.90 19.67
C LYS A 113 11.62 18.85 19.46
N LEU A 114 10.70 19.15 18.55
CA LEU A 114 9.66 18.23 18.14
C LEU A 114 10.19 17.20 17.13
N GLN A 115 10.03 15.94 17.46
CA GLN A 115 10.39 14.81 16.62
C GLN A 115 9.19 14.31 15.82
N PRO A 116 9.40 13.77 14.59
CA PRO A 116 8.32 13.32 13.73
C PRO A 116 7.52 12.16 14.33
N VAL A 117 6.21 12.19 14.08
CA VAL A 117 5.27 11.14 14.49
C VAL A 117 4.75 10.36 13.29
N ARG A 118 4.21 9.16 13.54
CA ARG A 118 3.55 8.34 12.53
C ARG A 118 2.06 8.63 12.51
N GLY A 119 1.45 8.54 11.32
CA GLY A 119 0.01 8.67 11.19
C GLY A 119 -0.52 10.10 11.28
N ALA A 120 0.27 11.12 10.93
CA ALA A 120 -0.18 12.51 10.99
C ALA A 120 -1.35 12.79 10.03
N LEU A 121 -1.41 12.15 8.86
CA LEU A 121 -2.55 12.27 7.94
C LEU A 121 -3.87 11.72 8.53
N PRO A 122 -3.97 10.47 9.00
CA PRO A 122 -5.21 9.99 9.64
C PRO A 122 -5.57 10.80 10.90
N ILE A 123 -4.60 11.31 11.66
CA ILE A 123 -4.85 12.23 12.78
C ILE A 123 -5.50 13.53 12.30
N ALA A 124 -4.99 14.13 11.21
CA ALA A 124 -5.57 15.34 10.63
C ALA A 124 -7.00 15.11 10.11
N ILE A 125 -7.28 13.95 9.50
CA ILE A 125 -8.63 13.57 9.08
C ILE A 125 -9.58 13.51 10.29
N ARG A 126 -9.12 12.93 11.41
CA ARG A 126 -9.90 12.85 12.65
C ARG A 126 -10.13 14.24 13.26
N ALA A 127 -9.09 15.07 13.34
CA ALA A 127 -9.19 16.45 13.87
C ALA A 127 -10.24 17.27 13.10
N ARG A 128 -10.24 17.17 11.76
CA ARG A 128 -11.28 17.81 10.94
C ARG A 128 -12.69 17.27 11.21
N ALA A 129 -12.81 15.95 11.31
CA ALA A 129 -14.12 15.31 11.56
C ALA A 129 -14.74 15.75 12.89
N GLU A 130 -13.91 15.99 13.91
CA GLU A 130 -14.32 16.51 15.22
C GLU A 130 -14.38 18.03 15.31
N LYS A 131 -14.14 18.74 14.18
CA LYS A 131 -14.26 20.19 14.04
C LYS A 131 -13.27 20.97 14.92
N PHE A 132 -12.08 20.44 15.17
CA PHE A 132 -11.01 21.24 15.72
C PHE A 132 -10.67 22.39 14.76
N LYS A 133 -10.32 23.55 15.31
CA LYS A 133 -9.88 24.71 14.53
C LYS A 133 -8.55 24.43 13.84
N GLY A 134 -7.65 23.72 14.53
CA GLY A 134 -6.36 23.36 13.96
C GLY A 134 -5.70 22.16 14.61
N LEU A 135 -4.63 21.75 13.94
CA LEU A 135 -3.75 20.65 14.36
C LEU A 135 -2.30 21.17 14.42
N ILE A 136 -1.64 20.95 15.55
CA ILE A 136 -0.24 21.26 15.75
C ILE A 136 0.56 19.95 15.68
N VAL A 137 1.53 19.89 14.76
CA VAL A 137 2.37 18.74 14.48
C VAL A 137 3.83 19.15 14.35
N PRO A 138 4.79 18.21 14.46
CA PRO A 138 6.17 18.47 14.09
C PRO A 138 6.30 18.96 12.64
N LYS A 139 7.23 19.87 12.37
CA LYS A 139 7.44 20.46 11.04
C LYS A 139 7.61 19.42 9.93
N GLN A 140 8.22 18.27 10.24
CA GLN A 140 8.41 17.18 9.28
C GLN A 140 7.09 16.52 8.84
N ASN A 141 6.04 16.60 9.66
CA ASN A 141 4.73 16.01 9.38
C ASN A 141 3.72 17.01 8.78
N VAL A 142 4.05 18.30 8.74
CA VAL A 142 3.07 19.35 8.36
C VAL A 142 2.52 19.15 6.96
N ARG A 143 3.35 18.78 5.99
CA ARG A 143 2.91 18.59 4.59
C ARG A 143 1.91 17.44 4.44
N GLU A 144 2.17 16.33 5.10
CA GLU A 144 1.28 15.16 5.09
C GLU A 144 -0.07 15.48 5.76
N ALA A 145 -0.08 16.23 6.86
CA ALA A 145 -1.30 16.62 7.57
C ALA A 145 -2.08 17.73 6.84
N ALA A 146 -1.39 18.67 6.18
CA ALA A 146 -1.99 19.80 5.47
C ALA A 146 -2.71 19.42 4.16
N VAL A 147 -2.67 18.16 3.75
CA VAL A 147 -3.51 17.59 2.69
C VAL A 147 -5.01 17.71 3.02
N VAL A 148 -5.34 17.73 4.32
CA VAL A 148 -6.72 17.76 4.80
C VAL A 148 -7.27 19.18 4.70
N ASN A 149 -8.18 19.40 3.75
CA ASN A 149 -8.86 20.69 3.60
C ASN A 149 -9.75 21.02 4.81
N GLN A 150 -9.98 22.30 5.06
CA GLN A 150 -10.83 22.82 6.15
C GLN A 150 -10.29 22.50 7.56
N LEU A 151 -8.98 22.35 7.71
CA LEU A 151 -8.28 22.25 8.97
C LEU A 151 -7.02 23.11 8.87
N ASP A 152 -6.77 23.99 9.82
CA ASP A 152 -5.53 24.73 9.90
C ASP A 152 -4.44 23.86 10.51
N VAL A 153 -3.36 23.59 9.75
CA VAL A 153 -2.26 22.75 10.21
C VAL A 153 -1.00 23.57 10.42
N TYR A 154 -0.45 23.49 11.61
CA TYR A 154 0.73 24.24 12.04
C TYR A 154 1.89 23.28 12.26
N GLY A 155 2.97 23.46 11.51
CA GLY A 155 4.21 22.71 11.66
C GLY A 155 5.19 23.47 12.53
N MET A 156 5.54 22.92 13.70
CA MET A 156 6.43 23.54 14.67
C MET A 156 7.70 22.73 14.89
N GLU A 157 8.81 23.38 15.19
CA GLU A 157 10.10 22.75 15.42
C GLU A 157 10.40 22.54 16.91
N THR A 158 9.88 23.43 17.77
CA THR A 158 10.23 23.46 19.18
C THR A 158 9.02 23.61 20.09
N LEU A 159 9.16 23.15 21.33
CA LEU A 159 8.17 23.34 22.38
C LEU A 159 7.88 24.83 22.64
N THR A 160 8.91 25.69 22.57
CA THR A 160 8.78 27.14 22.77
C THR A 160 7.88 27.77 21.69
N GLU A 161 8.03 27.40 20.40
CA GLU A 161 7.14 27.86 19.35
C GLU A 161 5.68 27.51 19.61
N VAL A 162 5.40 26.30 20.12
CA VAL A 162 4.04 25.88 20.48
C VAL A 162 3.48 26.72 21.62
N ILE A 163 4.29 26.99 22.67
CA ILE A 163 3.90 27.81 23.82
C ILE A 163 3.59 29.25 23.36
N ASP A 164 4.47 29.86 22.55
CA ASP A 164 4.32 31.22 22.06
C ASP A 164 3.07 31.37 21.17
N PHE A 165 2.80 30.37 20.34
CA PHE A 165 1.59 30.35 19.53
C PHE A 165 0.33 30.26 20.40
N LEU A 166 0.27 29.34 21.35
CA LEU A 166 -0.90 29.12 22.22
C LEU A 166 -1.14 30.29 23.18
N ASN A 167 -0.09 31.02 23.56
CA ASN A 167 -0.18 32.27 24.33
C ASN A 167 -0.57 33.48 23.48
N GLY A 168 -0.64 33.34 22.15
CA GLY A 168 -0.89 34.43 21.24
C GLY A 168 0.26 35.43 21.09
N SER A 169 1.47 35.07 21.58
CA SER A 169 2.67 35.91 21.54
C SER A 169 3.27 35.99 20.14
N THR A 170 3.14 34.93 19.35
CA THR A 170 3.65 34.81 17.99
C THR A 170 2.56 34.30 17.06
N GLN A 171 2.42 34.95 15.91
CA GLN A 171 1.51 34.48 14.85
C GLN A 171 2.26 33.51 13.93
N PHE A 172 1.70 32.32 13.76
CA PHE A 172 2.14 31.35 12.76
C PHE A 172 1.08 31.24 11.67
N GLU A 173 1.53 31.13 10.43
CA GLU A 173 0.60 30.86 9.32
C GLU A 173 0.41 29.34 9.16
N PRO A 174 -0.84 28.88 8.98
CA PRO A 174 -1.10 27.48 8.70
C PRO A 174 -0.53 27.10 7.34
N MET A 175 0.01 25.89 7.24
CA MET A 175 0.50 25.35 5.98
C MET A 175 -0.65 25.20 4.99
N ARG A 176 -0.50 25.81 3.82
CA ARG A 176 -1.44 25.70 2.69
C ARG A 176 -0.80 24.93 1.56
N ILE A 177 -1.45 23.86 1.12
CA ILE A 177 -0.99 23.02 0.00
C ILE A 177 -2.11 22.98 -1.04
N ASP A 178 -1.77 23.26 -2.29
CA ASP A 178 -2.65 22.92 -3.40
C ASP A 178 -2.51 21.43 -3.72
N THR A 179 -3.23 20.63 -2.92
CA THR A 179 -3.22 19.18 -2.99
C THR A 179 -3.54 18.65 -4.38
N ARG A 180 -4.48 19.31 -5.11
CA ARG A 180 -4.86 18.89 -6.46
C ARG A 180 -3.72 19.12 -7.44
N ARG A 181 -3.12 20.28 -7.41
CA ARG A 181 -2.02 20.64 -8.31
C ARG A 181 -0.82 19.70 -8.11
N GLU A 182 -0.34 19.56 -6.88
CA GLU A 182 0.78 18.65 -6.56
C GLU A 182 0.49 17.20 -6.98
N PHE A 183 -0.73 16.72 -6.74
CA PHE A 183 -1.16 15.38 -7.11
C PHE A 183 -1.06 15.14 -8.62
N TYR A 184 -1.62 16.03 -9.45
CA TYR A 184 -1.61 15.86 -10.90
C TYR A 184 -0.23 16.08 -11.54
N GLU A 185 0.59 16.99 -11.01
CA GLU A 185 1.94 17.25 -11.53
C GLU A 185 2.88 16.04 -11.42
N HIS A 186 2.70 15.18 -10.43
CA HIS A 186 3.57 14.04 -10.18
C HIS A 186 3.05 12.71 -10.76
N GLN A 187 1.80 12.64 -11.22
CA GLN A 187 1.20 11.39 -11.73
C GLN A 187 1.84 10.82 -12.98
N THR A 188 2.48 11.64 -13.80
CA THR A 188 2.98 11.26 -15.13
C THR A 188 4.50 11.18 -15.22
N LYS A 189 5.22 11.43 -14.13
CA LYS A 189 6.68 11.43 -14.11
C LYS A 189 7.21 10.05 -13.71
N PHE A 190 7.59 9.23 -14.70
CA PHE A 190 8.19 7.92 -14.49
C PHE A 190 9.63 7.92 -14.98
N ASP A 191 10.54 7.33 -14.19
CA ASP A 191 11.96 7.23 -14.54
C ASP A 191 12.25 6.09 -15.52
N LEU A 192 11.33 5.11 -15.65
CA LEU A 192 11.49 3.93 -16.49
C LEU A 192 10.41 3.90 -17.57
N ASP A 193 10.80 3.59 -18.82
CA ASP A 193 9.92 3.53 -19.97
C ASP A 193 10.00 2.18 -20.68
N PHE A 194 8.86 1.69 -21.23
CA PHE A 194 8.81 0.48 -22.07
C PHE A 194 9.51 0.69 -23.43
N ALA A 195 9.74 1.93 -23.85
CA ALA A 195 10.55 2.22 -25.03
C ALA A 195 11.98 1.67 -24.93
N ASP A 196 12.53 1.54 -23.71
CA ASP A 196 13.85 0.94 -23.48
C ASP A 196 13.86 -0.59 -23.70
N VAL A 197 12.69 -1.23 -23.70
CA VAL A 197 12.55 -2.69 -23.83
C VAL A 197 12.48 -3.06 -25.31
N ARG A 198 13.52 -3.71 -25.80
CA ARG A 198 13.59 -4.18 -27.19
C ARG A 198 13.02 -5.59 -27.29
N GLY A 199 12.16 -5.82 -28.29
CA GLY A 199 11.47 -7.10 -28.46
C GLY A 199 10.47 -7.41 -27.33
N GLN A 200 10.21 -8.69 -27.09
CA GLN A 200 9.31 -9.20 -26.01
C GLN A 200 7.84 -8.73 -26.19
N GLU A 201 7.36 -8.59 -27.43
CA GLU A 201 6.03 -8.02 -27.71
C GLU A 201 4.90 -8.82 -27.04
N SER A 202 5.02 -10.15 -26.97
CA SER A 202 4.03 -11.02 -26.31
C SER A 202 3.95 -10.73 -24.79
N VAL A 203 5.08 -10.45 -24.16
CA VAL A 203 5.14 -10.15 -22.73
C VAL A 203 4.66 -8.73 -22.44
N LYS A 204 5.01 -7.76 -23.29
CA LYS A 204 4.47 -6.39 -23.24
C LYS A 204 2.95 -6.42 -23.36
N ARG A 205 2.41 -7.22 -24.29
CA ARG A 205 0.96 -7.41 -24.46
C ARG A 205 0.32 -8.04 -23.22
N ALA A 206 0.94 -9.07 -22.64
CA ALA A 206 0.46 -9.67 -21.39
C ALA A 206 0.43 -8.66 -20.22
N LEU A 207 1.46 -7.80 -20.12
CA LEU A 207 1.52 -6.74 -19.10
C LEU A 207 0.48 -5.64 -19.37
N GLU A 208 0.23 -5.26 -20.63
CA GLU A 208 -0.83 -4.34 -21.01
C GLU A 208 -2.21 -4.86 -20.59
N VAL A 209 -2.53 -6.13 -20.93
CA VAL A 209 -3.78 -6.79 -20.54
C VAL A 209 -3.91 -6.85 -19.01
N ALA A 210 -2.81 -7.23 -18.33
CA ALA A 210 -2.78 -7.28 -16.88
C ALA A 210 -3.03 -5.91 -16.24
N ALA A 211 -2.40 -4.84 -16.75
CA ALA A 211 -2.60 -3.46 -16.29
C ALA A 211 -4.03 -2.97 -16.55
N ALA A 212 -4.60 -3.28 -17.70
CA ALA A 212 -5.95 -2.86 -18.07
C ALA A 212 -7.02 -3.51 -17.19
N GLY A 213 -6.88 -4.82 -16.90
CA GLY A 213 -7.87 -5.58 -16.13
C GLY A 213 -7.58 -5.67 -14.64
N GLY A 214 -6.40 -5.26 -14.17
CA GLY A 214 -5.94 -5.47 -12.79
C GLY A 214 -5.64 -6.95 -12.49
N HIS A 215 -5.20 -7.71 -13.51
CA HIS A 215 -4.96 -9.13 -13.40
C HIS A 215 -3.62 -9.46 -12.75
N ASN A 216 -3.60 -10.49 -11.93
CA ASN A 216 -2.36 -11.06 -11.40
C ASN A 216 -1.60 -11.80 -12.49
N LEU A 217 -0.27 -11.66 -12.50
CA LEU A 217 0.58 -12.16 -13.58
C LEU A 217 1.84 -12.86 -13.05
N ILE A 218 2.24 -13.96 -13.70
CA ILE A 218 3.54 -14.59 -13.49
C ILE A 218 4.34 -14.66 -14.80
N MET A 219 5.60 -14.31 -14.71
CA MET A 219 6.58 -14.37 -15.80
C MET A 219 7.56 -15.51 -15.56
N ILE A 220 7.68 -16.44 -16.52
CA ILE A 220 8.59 -17.58 -16.43
C ILE A 220 9.59 -17.53 -17.56
N GLY A 221 10.86 -17.64 -17.24
CA GLY A 221 11.90 -17.60 -18.25
C GLY A 221 13.30 -17.72 -17.65
N PRO A 222 14.32 -17.91 -18.47
CA PRO A 222 15.69 -18.09 -18.01
C PRO A 222 16.24 -16.83 -17.32
N PRO A 223 17.31 -16.96 -16.53
CA PRO A 223 17.98 -15.81 -15.96
C PRO A 223 18.46 -14.86 -17.06
N GLY A 224 18.41 -13.55 -16.78
CA GLY A 224 18.78 -12.51 -17.76
C GLY A 224 17.75 -12.22 -18.85
N SER A 225 16.58 -12.87 -18.88
CA SER A 225 15.54 -12.61 -19.89
C SER A 225 14.75 -11.29 -19.71
N GLY A 226 15.05 -10.48 -18.69
CA GLY A 226 14.45 -9.15 -18.49
C GLY A 226 13.19 -9.13 -17.62
N LYS A 227 12.81 -10.22 -16.92
CA LYS A 227 11.61 -10.31 -16.06
C LYS A 227 11.46 -9.14 -15.09
N SER A 228 12.46 -8.92 -14.24
CA SER A 228 12.46 -7.86 -13.23
C SER A 228 12.51 -6.45 -13.86
N MET A 229 13.17 -6.31 -15.01
CA MET A 229 13.22 -5.07 -15.78
C MET A 229 11.81 -4.67 -16.28
N MET A 230 11.04 -5.61 -16.80
CA MET A 230 9.67 -5.38 -17.28
C MET A 230 8.71 -5.12 -16.12
N ALA A 231 8.80 -5.88 -15.03
CA ALA A 231 7.97 -5.65 -13.85
C ALA A 231 8.13 -4.23 -13.27
N LYS A 232 9.36 -3.71 -13.21
CA LYS A 232 9.64 -2.35 -12.71
C LYS A 232 9.06 -1.23 -13.58
N ARG A 233 8.75 -1.50 -14.86
CA ARG A 233 8.12 -0.54 -15.79
C ARG A 233 6.60 -0.54 -15.73
N LEU A 234 6.01 -1.54 -15.09
CA LEU A 234 4.56 -1.70 -14.99
C LEU A 234 3.85 -0.46 -14.40
N PRO A 235 4.36 0.23 -13.35
CA PRO A 235 3.73 1.44 -12.84
C PRO A 235 3.52 2.52 -13.91
N GLY A 236 4.40 2.60 -14.91
CA GLY A 236 4.33 3.56 -16.03
C GLY A 236 3.16 3.35 -16.98
N ILE A 237 2.58 2.15 -17.02
CA ILE A 237 1.43 1.82 -17.88
C ILE A 237 0.13 1.62 -17.09
N LEU A 238 0.17 1.60 -15.75
CA LEU A 238 -1.04 1.50 -14.93
C LEU A 238 -1.90 2.77 -15.03
N PRO A 239 -3.22 2.65 -14.87
CA PRO A 239 -4.10 3.82 -14.76
C PRO A 239 -3.65 4.70 -13.59
N PRO A 240 -3.81 6.04 -13.70
CA PRO A 240 -3.47 6.94 -12.60
C PRO A 240 -4.30 6.62 -11.36
N LEU A 241 -3.79 6.96 -10.17
CA LEU A 241 -4.59 6.92 -8.94
C LEU A 241 -5.70 7.96 -9.01
N SER A 242 -6.88 7.64 -8.52
CA SER A 242 -7.86 8.64 -8.13
C SER A 242 -7.41 9.35 -6.84
N LEU A 243 -7.98 10.50 -6.54
CA LEU A 243 -7.66 11.21 -5.30
C LEU A 243 -8.04 10.38 -4.05
N ALA A 244 -9.14 9.62 -4.13
CA ALA A 244 -9.57 8.72 -3.06
C ALA A 244 -8.58 7.57 -2.83
N GLU A 245 -8.15 6.88 -3.90
CA GLU A 245 -7.12 5.84 -3.84
C GLU A 245 -5.79 6.40 -3.29
N SER A 246 -5.42 7.61 -3.70
CA SER A 246 -4.22 8.29 -3.22
C SER A 246 -4.27 8.57 -1.72
N LEU A 247 -5.39 9.09 -1.21
CA LEU A 247 -5.59 9.34 0.22
C LEU A 247 -5.50 8.05 1.03
N GLU A 248 -6.20 7.00 0.61
CA GLU A 248 -6.18 5.69 1.28
C GLU A 248 -4.77 5.08 1.30
N THR A 249 -4.08 5.11 0.17
CA THR A 249 -2.69 4.63 0.06
C THR A 249 -1.75 5.46 0.94
N THR A 250 -1.91 6.79 0.95
CA THR A 250 -1.08 7.68 1.77
C THR A 250 -1.30 7.46 3.26
N GLN A 251 -2.54 7.19 3.70
CA GLN A 251 -2.82 6.84 5.11
C GLN A 251 -2.07 5.59 5.57
N ILE A 252 -2.04 4.54 4.74
CA ILE A 252 -1.31 3.30 5.04
C ILE A 252 0.19 3.59 5.20
N HIS A 253 0.78 4.36 4.27
CA HIS A 253 2.19 4.72 4.31
C HIS A 253 2.53 5.67 5.47
N SER A 254 1.62 6.57 5.83
CA SER A 254 1.72 7.48 6.98
C SER A 254 1.82 6.69 8.29
N VAL A 255 0.89 5.76 8.53
CA VAL A 255 0.89 4.88 9.71
C VAL A 255 2.15 4.00 9.76
N ALA A 256 2.60 3.48 8.62
CA ALA A 256 3.84 2.71 8.53
C ALA A 256 5.11 3.55 8.77
N GLY A 257 5.02 4.88 8.77
CA GLY A 257 6.18 5.77 8.81
C GLY A 257 7.06 5.65 7.55
N LYS A 258 6.45 5.31 6.41
CA LYS A 258 7.12 5.10 5.11
C LYS A 258 6.85 6.23 4.11
N LEU A 259 6.21 7.32 4.54
CA LEU A 259 6.02 8.49 3.71
C LEU A 259 7.34 9.28 3.61
N GLY A 260 7.71 9.73 2.41
CA GLY A 260 8.91 10.53 2.20
C GLY A 260 8.83 11.89 2.92
N ARG A 261 9.95 12.42 3.41
CA ARG A 261 10.01 13.64 4.26
C ARG A 261 9.33 14.87 3.69
N ASN A 262 9.15 15.00 2.39
CA ASN A 262 8.53 16.16 1.75
C ASN A 262 7.31 15.79 0.91
N MET A 263 6.76 14.59 1.08
CA MET A 263 5.57 14.15 0.35
C MET A 263 4.31 14.57 1.08
N SER A 264 3.36 15.12 0.32
CA SER A 264 2.01 15.41 0.79
C SER A 264 1.09 14.21 0.53
N LEU A 265 1.05 13.74 -0.72
CA LEU A 265 0.28 12.58 -1.17
C LEU A 265 1.12 11.64 -2.03
N ILE A 266 0.80 10.36 -2.00
CA ILE A 266 1.28 9.38 -2.96
C ILE A 266 0.48 9.57 -4.24
N SER A 267 1.12 10.06 -5.30
CA SER A 267 0.51 10.36 -6.59
C SER A 267 0.65 9.22 -7.62
N GLN A 268 1.57 8.30 -7.41
CA GLN A 268 1.81 7.15 -8.27
C GLN A 268 1.46 5.86 -7.55
N ARG A 269 1.06 4.83 -8.31
CA ARG A 269 0.78 3.51 -7.76
C ARG A 269 2.04 2.90 -7.15
N PRO A 270 2.02 2.48 -5.87
CA PRO A 270 3.18 1.90 -5.22
C PRO A 270 3.69 0.66 -5.96
N PHE A 271 5.00 0.51 -6.04
CA PHE A 271 5.65 -0.71 -6.49
C PHE A 271 6.49 -1.27 -5.35
N ARG A 272 6.06 -2.40 -4.79
CA ARG A 272 6.74 -3.07 -3.67
C ARG A 272 7.37 -4.36 -4.15
N SER A 273 8.66 -4.53 -3.89
CA SER A 273 9.42 -5.71 -4.28
C SER A 273 10.19 -6.26 -3.09
N PRO A 274 9.52 -7.00 -2.18
CA PRO A 274 10.19 -7.61 -1.05
C PRO A 274 11.16 -8.69 -1.50
N HIS A 275 12.30 -8.78 -0.82
CA HIS A 275 13.26 -9.86 -1.06
C HIS A 275 12.67 -11.21 -0.62
N HIS A 276 13.04 -12.32 -1.26
CA HIS A 276 12.50 -13.66 -0.97
C HIS A 276 12.78 -14.16 0.47
N THR A 277 13.75 -13.56 1.17
CA THR A 277 14.05 -13.86 2.59
C THR A 277 13.16 -13.11 3.59
N ILE A 278 12.17 -12.35 3.12
CA ILE A 278 11.26 -11.59 3.98
C ILE A 278 10.54 -12.50 4.96
N SER A 279 10.39 -12.05 6.21
CA SER A 279 9.59 -12.75 7.21
C SER A 279 8.08 -12.57 6.94
N GLN A 280 7.25 -13.51 7.40
CA GLN A 280 5.79 -13.41 7.31
C GLN A 280 5.27 -12.12 7.94
N VAL A 281 5.81 -11.75 9.12
CA VAL A 281 5.40 -10.51 9.82
C VAL A 281 5.75 -9.26 9.01
N ALA A 282 6.91 -9.22 8.37
CA ALA A 282 7.26 -8.08 7.52
C ALA A 282 6.41 -8.03 6.24
N LEU A 283 5.98 -9.18 5.71
CA LEU A 283 5.13 -9.26 4.52
C LEU A 283 3.67 -8.87 4.82
N VAL A 284 3.07 -9.47 5.85
CA VAL A 284 1.65 -9.31 6.22
C VAL A 284 1.44 -8.07 7.09
N GLY A 285 2.39 -7.79 7.95
CA GLY A 285 2.26 -6.84 9.04
C GLY A 285 2.09 -7.54 10.39
N GLY A 286 2.13 -6.79 11.45
CA GLY A 286 2.01 -7.30 12.82
C GLY A 286 2.91 -6.58 13.80
N GLY A 287 3.34 -7.27 14.83
CA GLY A 287 4.07 -6.71 15.97
C GLY A 287 3.18 -6.55 17.20
N THR A 288 3.77 -6.04 18.29
CA THR A 288 3.02 -5.68 19.51
C THR A 288 2.04 -4.54 19.24
N ASN A 289 2.46 -3.58 18.43
CA ASN A 289 1.61 -2.56 17.81
C ASN A 289 1.49 -2.91 16.33
N PRO A 290 0.30 -3.31 15.83
CA PRO A 290 0.14 -3.78 14.47
C PRO A 290 0.51 -2.71 13.45
N GLN A 291 1.59 -2.97 12.71
CA GLN A 291 2.01 -2.13 11.59
C GLN A 291 1.66 -2.81 10.27
N PRO A 292 1.30 -2.05 9.23
CA PRO A 292 1.05 -2.61 7.90
C PRO A 292 2.35 -3.19 7.31
N GLY A 293 2.25 -4.38 6.69
CA GLY A 293 3.36 -5.04 5.99
C GLY A 293 3.46 -4.63 4.52
N GLU A 294 4.40 -5.26 3.80
CA GLU A 294 4.65 -4.97 2.37
C GLU A 294 3.42 -5.17 1.49
N ILE A 295 2.53 -6.11 1.84
CA ILE A 295 1.26 -6.34 1.12
C ILE A 295 0.35 -5.11 1.22
N SER A 296 0.18 -4.55 2.42
CA SER A 296 -0.63 -3.34 2.61
C SER A 296 0.05 -2.10 2.04
N LEU A 297 1.39 -2.03 2.07
CA LEU A 297 2.15 -0.97 1.42
C LEU A 297 2.05 -1.00 -0.12
N ALA A 298 1.70 -2.16 -0.70
CA ALA A 298 1.42 -2.31 -2.13
C ALA A 298 -0.03 -1.95 -2.51
N HIS A 299 -0.86 -1.55 -1.56
CA HIS A 299 -2.26 -1.21 -1.79
C HIS A 299 -2.43 -0.19 -2.92
N ASN A 300 -3.40 -0.42 -3.80
CA ASN A 300 -3.64 0.34 -5.05
C ASN A 300 -2.44 0.36 -6.02
N GLY A 301 -1.49 -0.56 -5.87
CA GLY A 301 -0.27 -0.66 -6.66
C GLY A 301 0.09 -2.08 -7.03
N VAL A 302 1.39 -2.38 -7.04
CA VAL A 302 1.97 -3.66 -7.45
C VAL A 302 2.80 -4.26 -6.32
N LEU A 303 2.54 -5.53 -6.02
CA LEU A 303 3.43 -6.37 -5.23
C LEU A 303 4.19 -7.30 -6.18
N PHE A 304 5.49 -7.08 -6.34
CA PHE A 304 6.35 -7.87 -7.19
C PHE A 304 7.16 -8.88 -6.38
N ALA A 305 6.90 -10.17 -6.61
CA ALA A 305 7.66 -11.27 -6.03
C ALA A 305 8.66 -11.79 -7.06
N ASP A 306 9.90 -11.29 -7.00
CA ASP A 306 10.99 -11.78 -7.85
C ASP A 306 11.48 -13.12 -7.31
N GLU A 307 11.84 -14.05 -8.20
CA GLU A 307 12.27 -15.41 -7.83
C GLU A 307 11.25 -16.13 -6.92
N LEU A 308 9.98 -16.16 -7.32
CA LEU A 308 8.87 -16.68 -6.52
C LEU A 308 9.14 -18.04 -5.87
N THR A 309 9.85 -18.93 -6.56
CA THR A 309 10.22 -20.27 -6.07
C THR A 309 11.25 -20.28 -4.94
N GLU A 310 11.90 -19.14 -4.67
CA GLU A 310 12.88 -19.02 -3.57
C GLU A 310 12.23 -18.55 -2.26
N PHE A 311 11.00 -18.03 -2.31
CA PHE A 311 10.24 -17.73 -1.10
C PHE A 311 9.92 -19.00 -0.30
N SER A 312 9.86 -18.89 1.02
CA SER A 312 9.41 -20.01 1.86
C SER A 312 7.95 -20.36 1.55
N LYS A 313 7.61 -21.65 1.59
CA LYS A 313 6.24 -22.11 1.38
C LYS A 313 5.25 -21.40 2.31
N GLN A 314 5.64 -21.18 3.56
CA GLN A 314 4.81 -20.48 4.55
C GLN A 314 4.56 -19.02 4.15
N THR A 315 5.58 -18.34 3.62
CA THR A 315 5.46 -16.95 3.14
C THR A 315 4.55 -16.87 1.92
N LEU A 316 4.56 -17.85 1.01
CA LEU A 316 3.66 -17.88 -0.15
C LEU A 316 2.20 -18.16 0.24
N GLU A 317 1.96 -19.01 1.24
CA GLU A 317 0.60 -19.35 1.66
C GLU A 317 -0.15 -18.14 2.27
N VAL A 318 0.55 -17.21 2.93
CA VAL A 318 -0.10 -16.01 3.52
C VAL A 318 -0.58 -15.00 2.46
N LEU A 319 -0.11 -15.09 1.20
CA LEU A 319 -0.60 -14.27 0.10
C LEU A 319 -2.02 -14.66 -0.37
N ARG A 320 -2.47 -15.89 -0.08
CA ARG A 320 -3.73 -16.42 -0.61
C ARG A 320 -4.94 -15.62 -0.17
N GLN A 321 -5.02 -15.28 1.10
CA GLN A 321 -6.14 -14.53 1.64
C GLN A 321 -6.20 -13.09 1.12
N PRO A 322 -5.12 -12.27 1.16
CA PRO A 322 -5.16 -10.91 0.63
C PRO A 322 -5.46 -10.83 -0.87
N LEU A 323 -5.04 -11.83 -1.67
CA LEU A 323 -5.37 -11.89 -3.09
C LEU A 323 -6.86 -12.14 -3.37
N GLU A 324 -7.60 -12.68 -2.40
CA GLU A 324 -9.02 -12.94 -2.50
C GLU A 324 -9.85 -11.83 -1.83
N ASP A 325 -9.56 -11.56 -0.56
CA ASP A 325 -10.33 -10.65 0.31
C ASP A 325 -9.93 -9.17 0.15
N ARG A 326 -8.76 -8.88 -0.46
CA ARG A 326 -8.17 -7.53 -0.63
C ARG A 326 -8.01 -6.76 0.67
N LYS A 327 -7.89 -7.46 1.75
CA LYS A 327 -7.61 -6.95 3.07
C LYS A 327 -6.77 -7.93 3.86
N ILE A 328 -6.09 -7.41 4.87
CA ILE A 328 -5.35 -8.19 5.85
C ILE A 328 -5.97 -7.91 7.20
N SER A 329 -6.35 -8.98 7.91
CA SER A 329 -6.84 -8.88 9.28
C SER A 329 -5.76 -9.41 10.23
N ILE A 330 -5.27 -8.56 11.12
CA ILE A 330 -4.30 -8.92 12.16
C ILE A 330 -5.04 -9.02 13.48
N SER A 331 -5.33 -10.24 13.90
CA SER A 331 -6.03 -10.49 15.17
C SER A 331 -5.02 -10.86 16.27
N ARG A 332 -5.14 -10.21 17.42
CA ARG A 332 -4.40 -10.48 18.66
C ARG A 332 -5.40 -10.58 19.81
N ALA A 333 -4.98 -11.12 20.95
CA ALA A 333 -5.85 -11.31 22.11
C ALA A 333 -6.57 -10.03 22.59
N LYS A 334 -6.02 -8.85 22.30
CA LYS A 334 -6.54 -7.56 22.79
C LYS A 334 -7.11 -6.65 21.70
N TYR A 335 -6.88 -6.94 20.43
CA TYR A 335 -7.35 -6.11 19.31
C TYR A 335 -7.38 -6.88 17.97
N SER A 336 -8.21 -6.44 17.07
CA SER A 336 -8.21 -6.83 15.66
C SER A 336 -8.11 -5.57 14.81
N VAL A 337 -7.14 -5.56 13.90
CA VAL A 337 -6.90 -4.44 12.98
C VAL A 337 -6.99 -4.95 11.56
N GLU A 338 -7.69 -4.22 10.70
CA GLU A 338 -7.74 -4.50 9.27
C GLU A 338 -6.96 -3.43 8.48
N PHE A 339 -6.17 -3.90 7.52
CA PHE A 339 -5.51 -3.04 6.55
C PHE A 339 -5.98 -3.38 5.14
N PRO A 340 -6.30 -2.38 4.30
CA PRO A 340 -6.56 -2.60 2.89
C PRO A 340 -5.36 -3.24 2.19
N ALA A 341 -5.62 -4.14 1.26
CA ALA A 341 -4.60 -4.89 0.52
C ALA A 341 -5.06 -5.19 -0.91
N SER A 342 -5.65 -4.20 -1.59
CA SER A 342 -6.02 -4.31 -3.00
C SER A 342 -4.79 -3.98 -3.85
N PHE A 343 -4.09 -4.99 -4.33
CA PHE A 343 -2.88 -4.85 -5.13
C PHE A 343 -2.92 -5.79 -6.34
N MET A 344 -2.14 -5.49 -7.34
CA MET A 344 -1.85 -6.36 -8.45
C MET A 344 -0.62 -7.21 -8.09
N PHE A 345 -0.77 -8.53 -8.06
CA PHE A 345 0.32 -9.44 -7.79
C PHE A 345 1.06 -9.78 -9.09
N VAL A 346 2.33 -9.45 -9.13
CA VAL A 346 3.23 -9.80 -10.24
C VAL A 346 4.35 -10.65 -9.70
N ALA A 347 4.60 -11.78 -10.34
CA ALA A 347 5.65 -12.69 -9.93
C ALA A 347 6.61 -12.99 -11.08
N SER A 348 7.84 -13.36 -10.74
CA SER A 348 8.77 -13.94 -11.69
C SER A 348 9.34 -15.24 -11.13
N CYS A 349 9.62 -16.20 -12.00
CA CYS A 349 10.42 -17.37 -11.63
C CYS A 349 11.22 -17.91 -12.81
N ASN A 350 12.21 -18.73 -12.50
CA ASN A 350 12.90 -19.52 -13.51
C ASN A 350 12.11 -20.80 -13.83
N PRO A 351 12.28 -21.40 -15.01
CA PRO A 351 11.55 -22.59 -15.41
C PRO A 351 12.00 -23.87 -14.68
N CYS A 352 13.21 -23.87 -14.13
CA CYS A 352 13.79 -25.01 -13.40
C CYS A 352 14.93 -24.54 -12.50
N PRO A 353 15.52 -25.42 -11.65
CA PRO A 353 16.64 -25.04 -10.78
C PRO A 353 17.88 -24.49 -11.51
N CYS A 354 18.23 -25.02 -12.69
CA CYS A 354 19.34 -24.47 -13.48
C CYS A 354 18.95 -23.22 -14.29
N GLY A 355 17.64 -22.97 -14.47
CA GLY A 355 17.12 -21.81 -15.18
C GLY A 355 16.93 -21.97 -16.69
N TYR A 356 17.35 -23.08 -17.30
CA TYR A 356 17.43 -23.20 -18.77
C TYR A 356 16.46 -24.21 -19.40
N TYR A 357 15.44 -24.68 -18.66
CA TYR A 357 14.44 -25.56 -19.25
C TYR A 357 13.62 -24.80 -20.31
N GLY A 358 13.59 -25.36 -21.53
CA GLY A 358 12.96 -24.73 -22.69
C GLY A 358 13.78 -23.61 -23.35
N ASP A 359 15.02 -23.36 -22.89
CA ASP A 359 15.90 -22.36 -23.54
C ASP A 359 16.47 -22.93 -24.84
N PRO A 360 16.33 -22.24 -25.98
CA PRO A 360 16.84 -22.73 -27.27
C PRO A 360 18.37 -22.66 -27.37
N THR A 361 19.05 -21.91 -26.51
CA THR A 361 20.50 -21.65 -26.59
C THR A 361 21.32 -22.39 -25.53
N HIS A 362 20.70 -22.78 -24.42
CA HIS A 362 21.37 -23.45 -23.32
C HIS A 362 20.70 -24.78 -22.98
N HIS A 363 21.50 -25.81 -22.80
CA HIS A 363 21.00 -27.14 -22.43
C HIS A 363 20.62 -27.22 -20.95
N CYS A 364 19.38 -27.64 -20.67
CA CYS A 364 18.91 -27.89 -19.32
C CYS A 364 19.48 -29.20 -18.79
N VAL A 365 20.08 -29.17 -17.62
CA VAL A 365 20.65 -30.38 -16.95
C VAL A 365 19.74 -30.96 -15.87
N CYS A 366 18.56 -30.40 -15.67
CA CYS A 366 17.61 -30.82 -14.63
C CYS A 366 16.82 -32.04 -15.07
N THR A 367 16.63 -33.00 -14.18
CA THR A 367 15.72 -34.13 -14.40
C THR A 367 14.25 -33.67 -14.30
N PRO A 368 13.29 -34.35 -14.97
CA PRO A 368 11.87 -34.01 -14.86
C PRO A 368 11.37 -33.93 -13.41
N GLY A 369 11.82 -34.82 -12.54
CA GLY A 369 11.47 -34.80 -11.11
C GLY A 369 12.02 -33.58 -10.35
N GLN A 370 13.19 -33.06 -10.75
CA GLN A 370 13.73 -31.80 -10.17
C GLN A 370 12.91 -30.59 -10.62
N ILE A 371 12.53 -30.53 -11.89
CA ILE A 371 11.69 -29.45 -12.45
C ILE A 371 10.34 -29.44 -11.74
N GLN A 372 9.68 -30.60 -11.65
CA GLN A 372 8.38 -30.75 -11.00
C GLN A 372 8.42 -30.36 -9.51
N ARG A 373 9.48 -30.75 -8.78
CA ARG A 373 9.66 -30.36 -7.37
C ARG A 373 9.92 -28.86 -7.21
N TYR A 374 10.66 -28.26 -8.13
CA TYR A 374 10.97 -26.83 -8.13
C TYR A 374 9.71 -25.98 -8.34
N LEU A 375 8.93 -26.28 -9.38
CA LEU A 375 7.68 -25.56 -9.66
C LEU A 375 6.58 -25.92 -8.66
N GLY A 376 6.58 -27.12 -8.10
CA GLY A 376 5.67 -27.56 -7.04
C GLY A 376 5.83 -26.80 -5.70
N LYS A 377 6.85 -25.94 -5.55
CA LYS A 377 6.93 -24.97 -4.44
C LYS A 377 5.80 -23.96 -4.51
N ILE A 378 5.34 -23.61 -5.72
CA ILE A 378 4.18 -22.74 -5.94
C ILE A 378 2.94 -23.65 -5.83
N SER A 379 2.14 -23.44 -4.79
CA SER A 379 0.96 -24.29 -4.57
C SER A 379 -0.10 -24.04 -5.66
N GLY A 380 -0.85 -25.10 -6.03
CA GLY A 380 -1.97 -24.99 -6.96
C GLY A 380 -2.96 -23.87 -6.58
N PRO A 381 -3.40 -23.77 -5.31
CA PRO A 381 -4.26 -22.68 -4.87
C PRO A 381 -3.68 -21.26 -5.05
N LEU A 382 -2.36 -21.07 -5.04
CA LEU A 382 -1.74 -19.78 -5.36
C LEU A 382 -1.74 -19.53 -6.87
N LEU A 383 -1.39 -20.54 -7.69
CA LEU A 383 -1.46 -20.48 -9.15
C LEU A 383 -2.89 -20.20 -9.65
N ASP A 384 -3.88 -20.79 -8.99
CA ASP A 384 -5.30 -20.51 -9.25
C ASP A 384 -5.66 -19.02 -9.08
N ARG A 385 -4.88 -18.23 -8.37
CA ARG A 385 -5.10 -16.78 -8.16
C ARG A 385 -4.31 -15.90 -9.12
N ILE A 386 -3.51 -16.50 -9.98
CA ILE A 386 -2.78 -15.83 -11.04
C ILE A 386 -3.56 -15.99 -12.35
N ASP A 387 -3.97 -14.88 -12.95
CA ASP A 387 -4.83 -14.86 -14.13
C ASP A 387 -4.03 -15.09 -15.42
N ILE A 388 -2.85 -14.47 -15.50
CA ILE A 388 -1.98 -14.43 -16.68
C ILE A 388 -0.66 -15.10 -16.38
N GLN A 389 -0.30 -16.07 -17.20
CA GLN A 389 0.96 -16.79 -17.13
C GLN A 389 1.68 -16.61 -18.47
N CYS A 390 2.85 -15.97 -18.46
CA CYS A 390 3.59 -15.74 -19.69
C CYS A 390 5.01 -16.30 -19.61
N GLU A 391 5.41 -16.94 -20.71
CA GLU A 391 6.78 -17.44 -20.91
C GLU A 391 7.61 -16.32 -21.56
N ILE A 392 8.81 -16.10 -21.03
CA ILE A 392 9.77 -15.16 -21.57
C ILE A 392 10.93 -15.93 -22.16
N THR A 393 11.16 -15.74 -23.44
CA THR A 393 12.33 -16.29 -24.14
C THR A 393 13.44 -15.24 -24.22
N PRO A 394 14.72 -15.63 -24.21
CA PRO A 394 15.82 -14.69 -24.44
C PRO A 394 15.69 -14.04 -25.82
N VAL A 395 15.95 -12.74 -25.88
CA VAL A 395 15.99 -12.02 -27.16
C VAL A 395 17.35 -12.27 -27.82
N PRO A 396 17.40 -12.74 -29.08
CA PRO A 396 18.66 -12.95 -29.80
C PRO A 396 19.46 -11.64 -29.90
N PHE A 397 20.79 -11.74 -29.81
CA PHE A 397 21.68 -10.55 -29.88
C PHE A 397 21.44 -9.68 -31.11
N ASN A 398 21.20 -10.30 -32.28
CA ASN A 398 20.91 -9.56 -33.51
C ASN A 398 19.63 -8.74 -33.42
N ASP A 399 18.64 -9.20 -32.68
CA ASP A 399 17.36 -8.50 -32.48
C ASP A 399 17.54 -7.36 -31.46
N ILE A 400 18.43 -7.51 -30.46
CA ILE A 400 18.75 -6.45 -29.53
C ILE A 400 19.53 -5.32 -30.21
N SER A 401 20.51 -5.67 -31.06
CA SER A 401 21.41 -4.70 -31.70
C SER A 401 20.76 -3.88 -32.80
N LYS A 402 19.79 -4.45 -33.53
CA LYS A 402 19.11 -3.85 -34.69
C LYS A 402 17.69 -3.35 -34.38
N ALA A 403 17.14 -3.67 -33.20
CA ALA A 403 15.77 -3.31 -32.86
C ALA A 403 15.62 -1.79 -32.73
N GLN A 404 14.52 -1.30 -33.29
CA GLN A 404 14.03 0.05 -32.98
C GLN A 404 13.65 0.16 -31.50
N PRO A 405 13.61 1.36 -30.93
CA PRO A 405 13.02 1.58 -29.61
C PRO A 405 11.64 0.94 -29.51
N GLY A 406 11.32 0.35 -28.36
CA GLY A 406 10.00 -0.20 -28.10
C GLY A 406 8.91 0.87 -28.10
N GLU A 407 7.66 0.43 -27.99
CA GLU A 407 6.53 1.35 -27.83
C GLU A 407 6.64 2.12 -26.50
N PRO A 408 6.46 3.46 -26.50
CA PRO A 408 6.52 4.25 -25.27
C PRO A 408 5.43 3.86 -24.26
N SER A 409 5.78 3.86 -22.98
CA SER A 409 4.83 3.60 -21.88
C SER A 409 3.59 4.49 -21.94
N ALA A 410 3.72 5.73 -22.41
CA ALA A 410 2.61 6.67 -22.53
C ALA A 410 1.53 6.18 -23.50
N ALA A 411 1.91 5.59 -24.65
CA ALA A 411 0.97 5.05 -25.65
C ALA A 411 0.22 3.82 -25.10
N ILE A 412 0.94 2.90 -24.44
CA ILE A 412 0.34 1.73 -23.79
C ILE A 412 -0.63 2.20 -22.68
N ARG A 413 -0.20 3.15 -21.86
CA ARG A 413 -0.99 3.72 -20.76
C ARG A 413 -2.30 4.35 -21.26
N GLU A 414 -2.29 5.02 -22.40
CA GLU A 414 -3.50 5.62 -22.97
C GLU A 414 -4.54 4.54 -23.31
N ARG A 415 -4.13 3.42 -23.93
CA ARG A 415 -5.03 2.27 -24.21
C ARG A 415 -5.56 1.65 -22.92
N VAL A 416 -4.69 1.48 -21.93
CA VAL A 416 -5.05 0.95 -20.61
C VAL A 416 -6.08 1.86 -19.91
N ILE A 417 -5.90 3.18 -19.97
CA ILE A 417 -6.85 4.15 -19.39
C ILE A 417 -8.21 4.06 -20.09
N LYS A 418 -8.23 3.99 -21.42
CA LYS A 418 -9.49 3.85 -22.18
C LYS A 418 -10.25 2.58 -21.81
N ALA A 419 -9.56 1.44 -21.72
CA ALA A 419 -10.15 0.18 -21.29
C ALA A 419 -10.68 0.26 -19.83
N ARG A 420 -9.93 0.92 -18.95
CA ARG A 420 -10.34 1.10 -17.56
C ARG A 420 -11.59 2.00 -17.44
N GLN A 421 -11.71 3.05 -18.22
CA GLN A 421 -12.91 3.90 -18.27
C GLN A 421 -14.17 3.11 -18.66
N VAL A 422 -14.05 2.16 -19.60
CA VAL A 422 -15.16 1.25 -19.94
C VAL A 422 -15.57 0.41 -18.74
N GLN A 423 -14.60 -0.12 -17.99
CA GLN A 423 -14.84 -0.92 -16.79
C GLN A 423 -15.45 -0.09 -15.66
N GLU A 424 -14.95 1.12 -15.40
CA GLU A 424 -15.51 2.04 -14.41
C GLU A 424 -16.97 2.37 -14.71
N ASN A 425 -17.32 2.63 -15.96
CA ASN A 425 -18.70 2.86 -16.37
C ASN A 425 -19.57 1.62 -16.19
N ARG A 426 -19.04 0.42 -16.50
CA ARG A 426 -19.71 -0.87 -16.32
C ARG A 426 -20.03 -1.14 -14.85
N PHE A 427 -19.11 -0.84 -13.96
CA PHE A 427 -19.22 -1.15 -12.53
C PHE A 427 -19.64 0.03 -11.66
N LYS A 428 -20.05 1.15 -12.24
CA LYS A 428 -20.39 2.39 -11.54
C LYS A 428 -21.36 2.20 -10.36
N ASN A 429 -22.28 1.26 -10.48
CA ASN A 429 -23.31 0.96 -9.46
C ASN A 429 -22.95 -0.25 -8.59
N VAL A 430 -21.74 -0.80 -8.70
CA VAL A 430 -21.31 -1.99 -7.97
C VAL A 430 -20.21 -1.60 -6.97
N HIS A 431 -20.54 -1.65 -5.69
CA HIS A 431 -19.60 -1.28 -4.65
C HIS A 431 -18.41 -2.26 -4.59
N GLY A 432 -17.20 -1.73 -4.54
CA GLY A 432 -15.96 -2.51 -4.34
C GLY A 432 -15.44 -3.22 -5.60
N VAL A 433 -16.01 -2.97 -6.79
CA VAL A 433 -15.52 -3.52 -8.08
C VAL A 433 -15.10 -2.37 -8.99
N TYR A 434 -13.84 -2.34 -9.36
CA TYR A 434 -13.23 -1.27 -10.17
C TYR A 434 -12.61 -1.77 -11.47
N CYS A 435 -12.44 -3.08 -11.63
CA CYS A 435 -11.81 -3.69 -12.81
C CYS A 435 -12.29 -5.13 -13.04
N ASN A 436 -12.04 -5.66 -14.24
CA ASN A 436 -12.52 -6.97 -14.64
C ASN A 436 -11.99 -8.13 -13.78
N ALA A 437 -10.75 -8.05 -13.27
CA ALA A 437 -10.23 -9.07 -12.36
C ALA A 437 -11.08 -9.24 -11.10
N GLN A 438 -11.87 -8.22 -10.76
CA GLN A 438 -12.70 -8.16 -9.55
C GLN A 438 -14.13 -8.65 -9.76
N MET A 439 -14.53 -9.00 -10.98
CA MET A 439 -15.88 -9.51 -11.27
C MET A 439 -16.20 -10.76 -10.44
N SER A 440 -17.41 -10.81 -9.89
CA SER A 440 -18.00 -12.03 -9.32
C SER A 440 -18.44 -12.99 -10.43
N GLU A 441 -18.75 -14.24 -10.09
CA GLU A 441 -19.28 -15.22 -11.06
C GLU A 441 -20.54 -14.72 -11.79
N ARG A 442 -21.45 -14.09 -11.07
CA ARG A 442 -22.65 -13.49 -11.67
C ARG A 442 -22.29 -12.42 -12.70
N MET A 443 -21.32 -11.57 -12.39
CA MET A 443 -20.87 -10.52 -13.32
C MET A 443 -20.13 -11.07 -14.54
N ILE A 444 -19.41 -12.19 -14.40
CA ILE A 444 -18.78 -12.87 -15.53
C ILE A 444 -19.85 -13.33 -16.52
N HIS A 445 -20.93 -13.95 -16.05
CA HIS A 445 -22.05 -14.34 -16.90
C HIS A 445 -22.75 -13.14 -17.57
N GLU A 446 -22.83 -12.01 -16.87
CA GLU A 446 -23.48 -10.81 -17.40
C GLU A 446 -22.63 -10.06 -18.45
N TYR A 447 -21.31 -9.96 -18.23
CA TYR A 447 -20.44 -9.08 -19.03
C TYR A 447 -19.40 -9.78 -19.87
N ALA A 448 -19.13 -11.05 -19.65
CA ALA A 448 -18.06 -11.80 -20.32
C ALA A 448 -18.54 -13.08 -21.00
N GLU A 449 -19.86 -13.23 -21.20
CA GLU A 449 -20.43 -14.38 -21.91
C GLU A 449 -20.00 -14.36 -23.39
N PRO A 450 -19.35 -15.45 -23.87
CA PRO A 450 -18.89 -15.53 -25.25
C PRO A 450 -20.02 -15.93 -26.21
N ASP A 451 -19.77 -15.73 -27.51
CA ASP A 451 -20.60 -16.27 -28.56
C ASP A 451 -20.51 -17.81 -28.64
N GLU A 452 -21.35 -18.44 -29.45
CA GLU A 452 -21.41 -19.90 -29.59
C GLU A 452 -20.05 -20.49 -30.07
N ALA A 453 -19.34 -19.80 -30.97
CA ALA A 453 -18.01 -20.19 -31.43
C ALA A 453 -16.99 -20.15 -30.27
N GLY A 454 -17.04 -19.12 -29.43
CA GLY A 454 -16.22 -18.97 -28.24
C GLY A 454 -16.51 -20.05 -27.18
N ILE A 455 -17.77 -20.41 -26.97
CA ILE A 455 -18.14 -21.51 -26.05
C ILE A 455 -17.54 -22.84 -26.52
N ASN A 456 -17.61 -23.12 -27.82
CA ASN A 456 -17.01 -24.34 -28.40
C ASN A 456 -15.50 -24.34 -28.26
N LEU A 457 -14.81 -23.21 -28.51
CA LEU A 457 -13.37 -23.06 -28.30
C LEU A 457 -12.98 -23.30 -26.83
N LEU A 458 -13.72 -22.73 -25.89
CA LEU A 458 -13.49 -22.93 -24.44
C LEU A 458 -13.67 -24.39 -24.04
N ARG A 459 -14.72 -25.06 -24.53
CA ARG A 459 -14.96 -26.49 -24.26
C ARG A 459 -13.77 -27.34 -24.71
N MET A 460 -13.31 -27.14 -25.97
CA MET A 460 -12.14 -27.84 -26.49
C MET A 460 -10.87 -27.58 -25.67
N ALA A 461 -10.66 -26.31 -25.25
CA ALA A 461 -9.52 -25.96 -24.43
C ALA A 461 -9.59 -26.60 -23.04
N MET A 462 -10.76 -26.59 -22.40
CA MET A 462 -10.98 -27.21 -21.08
C MET A 462 -10.67 -28.71 -21.11
N GLU A 463 -11.16 -29.43 -22.12
CA GLU A 463 -10.94 -30.86 -22.29
C GLU A 463 -9.48 -31.18 -22.60
N ARG A 464 -8.88 -30.48 -23.58
CA ARG A 464 -7.51 -30.72 -24.05
C ARG A 464 -6.45 -30.36 -23.00
N LEU A 465 -6.64 -29.24 -22.28
CA LEU A 465 -5.69 -28.71 -21.32
C LEU A 465 -6.01 -29.13 -19.88
N LYS A 466 -7.09 -29.89 -19.66
CA LYS A 466 -7.57 -30.35 -18.33
C LYS A 466 -7.73 -29.19 -17.34
N LEU A 467 -8.27 -28.06 -17.79
CA LEU A 467 -8.40 -26.84 -17.00
C LEU A 467 -9.50 -26.98 -15.94
N SER A 468 -9.30 -26.35 -14.79
CA SER A 468 -10.28 -26.30 -13.71
C SER A 468 -11.43 -25.32 -14.00
N ALA A 469 -12.57 -25.45 -13.29
CA ALA A 469 -13.66 -24.45 -13.36
C ALA A 469 -13.20 -23.04 -12.95
N ARG A 470 -12.21 -22.93 -12.07
CA ARG A 470 -11.60 -21.63 -11.71
C ARG A 470 -10.84 -21.03 -12.88
N ALA A 471 -10.09 -21.84 -13.62
CA ALA A 471 -9.41 -21.40 -14.85
C ALA A 471 -10.40 -20.87 -15.89
N TYR A 472 -11.58 -21.50 -16.04
CA TYR A 472 -12.65 -21.03 -16.91
C TYR A 472 -13.05 -19.58 -16.58
N ASN A 473 -13.38 -19.28 -15.32
CA ASN A 473 -13.77 -17.94 -14.91
C ASN A 473 -12.64 -16.91 -15.13
N ARG A 474 -11.37 -17.31 -14.97
CA ARG A 474 -10.24 -16.43 -15.20
C ARG A 474 -10.02 -16.13 -16.68
N ILE A 475 -10.14 -17.13 -17.53
CA ILE A 475 -10.07 -16.94 -18.99
C ILE A 475 -11.14 -15.93 -19.43
N LEU A 476 -12.37 -16.03 -18.93
CA LEU A 476 -13.43 -15.09 -19.27
C LEU A 476 -13.15 -13.67 -18.81
N LYS A 477 -12.60 -13.49 -17.59
CA LYS A 477 -12.20 -12.16 -17.09
C LYS A 477 -11.12 -11.53 -17.96
N VAL A 478 -10.11 -12.31 -18.34
CA VAL A 478 -9.02 -11.86 -19.20
C VAL A 478 -9.53 -11.56 -20.62
N ALA A 479 -10.35 -12.43 -21.20
CA ALA A 479 -10.97 -12.22 -22.52
C ALA A 479 -11.83 -10.95 -22.55
N ARG A 480 -12.61 -10.69 -21.48
CA ARG A 480 -13.36 -9.42 -21.36
C ARG A 480 -12.43 -8.20 -21.35
N THR A 481 -11.27 -8.30 -20.69
CA THR A 481 -10.28 -7.22 -20.68
C THR A 481 -9.66 -6.98 -22.05
N ILE A 482 -9.35 -8.04 -22.79
CA ILE A 482 -8.84 -7.95 -24.15
C ILE A 482 -9.88 -7.27 -25.06
N ALA A 483 -11.15 -7.65 -24.94
CA ALA A 483 -12.24 -7.03 -25.68
C ALA A 483 -12.44 -5.55 -25.32
N ASP A 484 -12.25 -5.16 -24.03
CA ASP A 484 -12.28 -3.75 -23.61
C ASP A 484 -11.11 -2.94 -24.20
N LEU A 485 -9.91 -3.54 -24.31
CA LEU A 485 -8.76 -2.91 -24.97
C LEU A 485 -8.99 -2.70 -26.48
N GLU A 486 -9.71 -3.60 -27.12
CA GLU A 486 -10.11 -3.47 -28.53
C GLU A 486 -11.35 -2.59 -28.75
N GLY A 487 -12.01 -2.18 -27.66
CA GLY A 487 -13.23 -1.36 -27.73
C GLY A 487 -14.46 -2.13 -28.21
N THR A 488 -14.47 -3.47 -28.11
CA THR A 488 -15.59 -4.29 -28.55
C THR A 488 -16.59 -4.57 -27.43
N PRO A 489 -17.91 -4.49 -27.65
CA PRO A 489 -18.90 -4.70 -26.63
C PRO A 489 -19.02 -6.15 -26.17
N HIS A 490 -18.73 -7.12 -27.07
CA HIS A 490 -18.88 -8.55 -26.81
C HIS A 490 -17.55 -9.28 -26.87
N VAL A 491 -17.43 -10.35 -26.07
CA VAL A 491 -16.27 -11.23 -26.09
C VAL A 491 -16.39 -12.16 -27.31
N GLN A 492 -15.40 -12.08 -28.20
CA GLN A 492 -15.32 -12.88 -29.44
C GLN A 492 -14.30 -14.02 -29.30
N SER A 493 -14.33 -14.98 -30.19
CA SER A 493 -13.48 -16.18 -30.17
C SER A 493 -11.97 -15.87 -30.16
N HIS A 494 -11.51 -14.81 -30.84
CA HIS A 494 -10.09 -14.44 -30.82
C HIS A 494 -9.62 -13.87 -29.46
N HIS A 495 -10.50 -13.14 -28.74
CA HIS A 495 -10.19 -12.70 -27.36
C HIS A 495 -9.99 -13.90 -26.44
N LEU A 496 -10.81 -14.94 -26.60
CA LEU A 496 -10.69 -16.19 -25.85
C LEU A 496 -9.43 -16.96 -26.23
N ALA A 497 -9.07 -17.00 -27.52
CA ALA A 497 -7.86 -17.65 -27.99
C ALA A 497 -6.60 -17.01 -27.34
N GLU A 498 -6.53 -15.67 -27.30
CA GLU A 498 -5.46 -14.95 -26.60
C GLU A 498 -5.47 -15.27 -25.09
N ALA A 499 -6.64 -15.20 -24.44
CA ALA A 499 -6.76 -15.47 -23.00
C ALA A 499 -6.40 -16.91 -22.60
N ILE A 500 -6.76 -17.90 -23.43
CA ILE A 500 -6.36 -19.31 -23.24
C ILE A 500 -4.84 -19.46 -23.36
N GLY A 501 -4.22 -18.70 -24.28
CA GLY A 501 -2.76 -18.66 -24.43
C GLY A 501 -2.01 -18.27 -23.16
N TYR A 502 -2.65 -17.50 -22.28
CA TYR A 502 -2.08 -17.09 -20.98
C TYR A 502 -2.22 -18.13 -19.85
N ARG A 503 -2.65 -19.38 -20.15
CA ARG A 503 -2.81 -20.46 -19.14
C ARG A 503 -1.85 -21.63 -19.38
N ASN A 504 -0.62 -21.34 -19.76
CA ASN A 504 0.35 -22.35 -20.16
C ASN A 504 0.83 -23.27 -19.01
N LEU A 505 0.86 -22.80 -17.77
CA LEU A 505 1.31 -23.60 -16.60
C LEU A 505 0.24 -24.57 -16.09
N ASP A 506 -1.02 -24.37 -16.42
CA ASP A 506 -2.10 -25.24 -15.98
C ASP A 506 -2.09 -26.58 -16.74
N ARG A 507 -1.28 -26.68 -17.79
CA ARG A 507 -1.09 -27.93 -18.53
C ARG A 507 -0.34 -28.91 -17.62
N GLY A 508 -0.95 -30.05 -17.29
CA GLY A 508 -0.39 -31.08 -16.41
C GLY A 508 0.99 -31.64 -16.84
N ASP A 509 1.39 -31.39 -18.08
CA ASP A 509 2.60 -31.92 -18.71
C ASP A 509 3.71 -30.85 -18.89
N TRP A 510 3.71 -29.78 -18.10
CA TRP A 510 4.72 -28.72 -18.29
C TRP A 510 6.16 -29.25 -18.13
N ALA A 511 6.37 -30.21 -17.20
CA ALA A 511 7.65 -30.88 -17.01
C ALA A 511 7.98 -31.92 -18.09
N GLU A 512 7.02 -32.32 -18.93
CA GLU A 512 7.17 -33.35 -19.97
C GLU A 512 7.40 -32.79 -21.36
N ARG A 513 7.36 -31.45 -21.56
CA ARG A 513 7.52 -30.79 -22.87
C ARG A 513 8.92 -30.86 -23.47
N GLY A 514 9.86 -31.52 -22.85
CA GLY A 514 11.27 -31.58 -23.24
C GLY A 514 11.79 -32.99 -23.50
N VAL A 515 10.93 -33.97 -23.82
CA VAL A 515 11.35 -35.29 -24.28
C VAL A 515 10.94 -35.48 -25.72
#